data_215a1d20cb8c6f891a7c7b34b1de2bf6
#
_entry.id   215a1d20cb8c6f891a7c7b34b1de2bf6
#
_cell.length_a   1.000
_cell.length_b   1.000
_cell.length_c   1.000
_cell.angle_alpha   90.00
_cell.angle_beta   90.00
_cell.angle_gamma   90.00
#
_symmetry.space_group_name_H-M   'P 1'
#
loop_
_entity.id
_entity.type
_entity.pdbx_description
1 polymer ?
#
loop_
_entity_poly.entity_id
_entity_poly.type
_entity_poly.pdbx_seq_one_letter_code
_entity_poly.pdbx_strand_id
1 'polypeptide(L)'
;MKIRHFPFALASLLALAAPAWAAGGVGTDSAGPGSKFQMAMTIYAGGITLGKMDIDATVRGTDYHAVSNLETSGVVNAFWQAEIQATSSGKVGDKMLSPTLYDSFDINRTGKKQEVSLTYDSANPPRLYADPPYSTTGYEVKPEDQKATLDPLSAVMFIVSGAGTAGTPCTVTAPVFDGRRRYNIEMRKVKDIEIKMDNGLYAGRAALCQIKYNQLAGFKPRVLKANESFPTINAWVVTYPSATRGSDYVVPLRVWADTPYGLVSVVANSLKIDGQNPKAN
;
A
#
# COMPACT_ATOMS: atom_id res chain seq x y z
N MET A 1 -66.92 -24.58 40.60
CA MET A 1 -67.42 -24.98 41.93
C MET A 1 -66.17 -25.14 42.85
N LYS A 2 -66.13 -24.39 43.97
CA LYS A 2 -65.26 -24.49 45.17
C LYS A 2 -63.77 -24.24 44.96
N ILE A 3 -63.18 -23.08 45.30
CA ILE A 3 -62.99 -22.34 46.55
C ILE A 3 -61.93 -22.95 47.47
N ARG A 4 -60.92 -22.09 47.84
CA ARG A 4 -60.17 -22.03 49.12
C ARG A 4 -58.87 -22.89 49.20
N HIS A 5 -57.76 -22.48 49.76
CA HIS A 5 -57.40 -21.38 50.71
C HIS A 5 -55.88 -21.11 50.59
N PHE A 6 -55.46 -19.89 50.85
CA PHE A 6 -54.15 -19.47 51.38
C PHE A 6 -53.97 -20.00 52.83
N PRO A 7 -52.76 -20.17 53.35
CA PRO A 7 -52.05 -19.00 53.86
C PRO A 7 -50.48 -19.05 53.84
N PHE A 8 -49.92 -17.87 53.76
CA PHE A 8 -48.88 -17.20 54.57
C PHE A 8 -47.64 -17.98 55.06
N ALA A 9 -46.52 -17.29 54.78
CA ALA A 9 -45.35 -16.96 55.59
C ALA A 9 -44.14 -17.88 55.50
N LEU A 10 -43.03 -17.46 55.03
CA LEU A 10 -41.93 -16.92 55.85
C LEU A 10 -40.77 -16.51 54.97
N ALA A 11 -40.30 -15.30 55.16
CA ALA A 11 -39.12 -14.73 54.55
C ALA A 11 -37.85 -15.49 54.96
N SER A 12 -37.00 -15.81 53.99
CA SER A 12 -35.60 -16.11 54.26
C SER A 12 -34.76 -15.40 53.19
N LEU A 13 -34.11 -14.30 53.59
CA LEU A 13 -33.07 -13.65 52.84
C LEU A 13 -31.90 -14.62 52.65
N LEU A 14 -31.70 -15.08 51.44
CA LEU A 14 -30.44 -15.65 50.97
C LEU A 14 -29.79 -14.61 50.06
N ALA A 15 -28.80 -13.88 50.58
CA ALA A 15 -27.90 -13.06 49.80
C ALA A 15 -27.07 -13.97 48.90
N LEU A 16 -27.45 -14.05 47.65
CA LEU A 16 -26.62 -14.63 46.59
C LEU A 16 -25.57 -13.56 46.20
N ALA A 17 -24.34 -13.75 46.69
CA ALA A 17 -23.18 -13.07 46.20
C ALA A 17 -22.99 -13.43 44.73
N ALA A 18 -23.33 -12.50 43.82
CA ALA A 18 -22.96 -12.59 42.42
C ALA A 18 -21.43 -12.50 42.31
N PRO A 19 -20.76 -13.41 41.58
CA PRO A 19 -19.36 -13.21 41.28
C PRO A 19 -19.26 -11.95 40.40
N ALA A 20 -18.53 -10.96 40.89
CA ALA A 20 -18.08 -9.84 40.09
C ALA A 20 -17.22 -10.42 38.95
N TRP A 21 -17.80 -10.53 37.77
CA TRP A 21 -17.03 -10.70 36.56
C TRP A 21 -16.24 -9.40 36.42
N ALA A 22 -14.95 -9.49 36.69
CA ALA A 22 -14.02 -8.46 36.34
C ALA A 22 -14.22 -8.21 34.85
N ALA A 23 -14.86 -7.11 34.51
CA ALA A 23 -14.78 -6.55 33.17
C ALA A 23 -13.30 -6.40 32.91
N GLY A 24 -12.74 -7.33 32.13
CA GLY A 24 -11.40 -7.20 31.58
C GLY A 24 -11.37 -5.82 30.95
N GLY A 25 -10.57 -4.92 31.52
CA GLY A 25 -10.35 -3.61 30.95
C GLY A 25 -9.91 -3.86 29.52
N VAL A 26 -10.74 -3.43 28.57
CA VAL A 26 -10.31 -3.18 27.21
C VAL A 26 -9.18 -2.17 27.39
N GLY A 27 -7.94 -2.64 27.23
CA GLY A 27 -6.80 -1.77 27.23
C GLY A 27 -7.09 -0.67 26.23
N THR A 28 -7.33 0.53 26.73
CA THR A 28 -7.36 1.71 25.89
C THR A 28 -5.96 1.81 25.32
N ASP A 29 -5.82 1.39 24.04
CA ASP A 29 -4.65 1.68 23.25
C ASP A 29 -4.42 3.21 23.33
N SER A 30 -3.50 3.60 24.17
CA SER A 30 -3.03 4.99 24.32
C SER A 30 -2.08 5.38 23.18
N ALA A 31 -2.21 4.72 22.03
CA ALA A 31 -1.56 5.17 20.81
C ALA A 31 -2.21 6.49 20.40
N GLY A 32 -1.47 7.58 20.51
CA GLY A 32 -1.89 8.90 20.06
C GLY A 32 -2.44 8.91 18.64
N PRO A 33 -2.93 10.06 18.16
CA PRO A 33 -3.47 10.16 16.81
C PRO A 33 -2.40 9.69 15.81
N GLY A 34 -2.74 8.66 15.02
CA GLY A 34 -1.82 8.12 14.02
C GLY A 34 -1.50 9.16 12.95
N SER A 35 -0.31 9.09 12.39
CA SER A 35 0.04 9.88 11.21
C SER A 35 -0.76 9.39 10.00
N LYS A 36 -1.33 10.33 9.23
CA LYS A 36 -2.12 10.04 8.03
C LYS A 36 -1.39 10.57 6.81
N PHE A 37 -1.33 9.73 5.78
CA PHE A 37 -0.84 10.08 4.46
C PHE A 37 -1.94 9.85 3.43
N GLN A 38 -2.24 10.86 2.62
CA GLN A 38 -3.26 10.77 1.58
C GLN A 38 -2.72 11.40 0.31
N MET A 39 -2.80 10.70 -0.81
CA MET A 39 -2.30 11.16 -2.09
C MET A 39 -3.25 10.74 -3.21
N ALA A 40 -3.63 11.69 -4.06
CA ALA A 40 -4.34 11.42 -5.30
C ALA A 40 -3.44 11.72 -6.50
N MET A 41 -3.47 10.84 -7.50
CA MET A 41 -2.63 10.91 -8.69
C MET A 41 -3.47 10.69 -9.95
N THR A 42 -3.03 11.29 -11.07
CA THR A 42 -3.57 11.01 -12.40
C THR A 42 -2.53 10.35 -13.28
N ILE A 43 -2.98 9.36 -14.04
CA ILE A 43 -2.16 8.58 -14.96
C ILE A 43 -2.40 9.11 -16.38
N TYR A 44 -1.31 9.38 -17.09
CA TYR A 44 -1.31 9.88 -18.47
C TYR A 44 -0.48 8.99 -19.39
N ALA A 45 -0.87 8.90 -20.66
CA ALA A 45 -0.01 8.42 -21.75
C ALA A 45 -0.18 9.31 -22.97
N GLY A 46 0.92 9.82 -23.50
CA GLY A 46 0.90 10.75 -24.64
C GLY A 46 0.04 11.98 -24.44
N GLY A 47 -0.12 12.46 -23.19
CA GLY A 47 -0.98 13.59 -22.83
C GLY A 47 -2.45 13.25 -22.61
N ILE A 48 -2.88 12.01 -22.84
CA ILE A 48 -4.26 11.54 -22.60
C ILE A 48 -4.35 10.96 -21.19
N THR A 49 -5.41 11.31 -20.46
CA THR A 49 -5.70 10.72 -19.17
C THR A 49 -6.12 9.26 -19.34
N LEU A 50 -5.41 8.35 -18.67
CA LEU A 50 -5.70 6.92 -18.64
C LEU A 50 -6.50 6.52 -17.40
N GLY A 51 -6.29 7.20 -16.28
CA GLY A 51 -6.90 6.81 -15.03
C GLY A 51 -6.48 7.70 -13.85
N LYS A 52 -6.93 7.29 -12.68
CA LYS A 52 -6.62 7.90 -11.39
C LYS A 52 -6.20 6.82 -10.41
N MET A 53 -5.42 7.23 -9.43
CA MET A 53 -5.01 6.40 -8.31
C MET A 53 -5.03 7.22 -7.03
N ASP A 54 -5.61 6.65 -5.99
CA ASP A 54 -5.64 7.22 -4.65
C ASP A 54 -4.92 6.27 -3.69
N ILE A 55 -4.21 6.83 -2.74
CA ILE A 55 -3.54 6.11 -1.66
C ILE A 55 -3.86 6.81 -0.35
N ASP A 56 -4.45 6.07 0.58
CA ASP A 56 -4.69 6.48 1.96
C ASP A 56 -3.94 5.55 2.89
N ALA A 57 -3.13 6.11 3.78
CA ALA A 57 -2.40 5.31 4.75
C ALA A 57 -2.42 5.95 6.14
N THR A 58 -2.40 5.12 7.16
CA THR A 58 -2.30 5.50 8.56
C THR A 58 -1.17 4.72 9.22
N VAL A 59 -0.34 5.40 9.99
CA VAL A 59 0.70 4.78 10.83
C VAL A 59 0.43 5.16 12.28
N ARG A 60 0.21 4.16 13.15
CA ARG A 60 0.03 4.34 14.60
C ARG A 60 1.09 3.55 15.34
N GLY A 61 1.98 4.27 16.05
CA GLY A 61 3.16 3.59 16.59
C GLY A 61 3.93 2.90 15.48
N THR A 62 4.03 1.59 15.55
CA THR A 62 4.64 0.77 14.50
C THR A 62 3.64 0.19 13.50
N ASP A 63 2.35 0.22 13.78
CA ASP A 63 1.35 -0.40 12.90
C ASP A 63 1.00 0.53 11.74
N TYR A 64 1.01 -0.01 10.51
CA TYR A 64 0.47 0.69 9.34
C TYR A 64 -0.74 -0.02 8.77
N HIS A 65 -1.62 0.76 8.19
CA HIS A 65 -2.70 0.32 7.34
C HIS A 65 -2.76 1.23 6.12
N ALA A 66 -2.79 0.65 4.93
CA ALA A 66 -2.85 1.38 3.67
C ALA A 66 -3.97 0.84 2.78
N VAL A 67 -4.61 1.73 2.05
CA VAL A 67 -5.65 1.44 1.06
C VAL A 67 -5.25 2.16 -0.22
N SER A 68 -5.43 1.51 -1.36
CA SER A 68 -5.21 2.09 -2.69
C SER A 68 -6.36 1.73 -3.60
N ASN A 69 -6.83 2.71 -4.37
CA ASN A 69 -7.79 2.52 -5.45
C ASN A 69 -7.17 3.04 -6.74
N LEU A 70 -7.25 2.25 -7.80
CA LEU A 70 -6.85 2.62 -9.14
C LEU A 70 -8.03 2.35 -10.07
N GLU A 71 -8.41 3.35 -10.83
CA GLU A 71 -9.47 3.24 -11.84
C GLU A 71 -9.01 3.83 -13.17
N THR A 72 -9.33 3.18 -14.27
CA THR A 72 -9.19 3.78 -15.59
C THR A 72 -10.29 4.78 -15.85
N SER A 73 -10.04 5.81 -16.65
CA SER A 73 -10.98 6.88 -16.91
C SER A 73 -10.88 7.44 -18.35
N GLY A 74 -11.86 8.23 -18.72
CA GLY A 74 -11.89 8.93 -20.02
C GLY A 74 -12.09 8.00 -21.19
N VAL A 75 -11.50 8.35 -22.34
CA VAL A 75 -11.63 7.60 -23.60
C VAL A 75 -11.09 6.18 -23.51
N VAL A 76 -10.22 5.91 -22.55
CA VAL A 76 -9.62 4.59 -22.33
C VAL A 76 -10.65 3.57 -21.90
N ASN A 77 -11.67 3.99 -21.12
CA ASN A 77 -12.74 3.10 -20.67
C ASN A 77 -13.54 2.50 -21.82
N ALA A 78 -13.53 3.11 -23.02
CA ALA A 78 -14.16 2.54 -24.20
C ALA A 78 -13.45 1.28 -24.72
N PHE A 79 -12.13 1.16 -24.44
CA PHE A 79 -11.30 0.07 -24.95
C PHE A 79 -10.78 -0.84 -23.84
N TRP A 80 -10.44 -0.24 -22.70
CA TRP A 80 -9.88 -0.94 -21.55
C TRP A 80 -10.37 -0.29 -20.25
N GLN A 81 -11.12 -1.02 -19.48
CA GLN A 81 -11.59 -0.61 -18.16
C GLN A 81 -10.98 -1.55 -17.13
N ALA A 82 -10.39 -0.98 -16.11
CA ALA A 82 -9.91 -1.70 -14.95
C ALA A 82 -10.20 -0.87 -13.68
N GLU A 83 -10.57 -1.57 -12.64
CA GLU A 83 -10.70 -1.06 -11.28
C GLU A 83 -9.92 -2.01 -10.39
N ILE A 84 -8.95 -1.48 -9.66
CA ILE A 84 -8.11 -2.25 -8.75
C ILE A 84 -8.20 -1.60 -7.38
N GLN A 85 -8.63 -2.36 -6.40
CA GLN A 85 -8.62 -1.98 -5.00
C GLN A 85 -7.60 -2.84 -4.28
N ALA A 86 -6.82 -2.26 -3.39
CA ALA A 86 -5.88 -3.01 -2.57
C ALA A 86 -5.82 -2.45 -1.15
N THR A 87 -5.62 -3.35 -0.20
CA THR A 87 -5.35 -3.02 1.20
C THR A 87 -4.10 -3.74 1.66
N SER A 88 -3.35 -3.12 2.54
CA SER A 88 -2.19 -3.74 3.17
C SER A 88 -2.04 -3.27 4.61
N SER A 89 -1.65 -4.19 5.48
CA SER A 89 -1.42 -3.93 6.90
C SER A 89 -0.15 -4.62 7.38
N GLY A 90 0.48 -4.04 8.38
CA GLY A 90 1.70 -4.61 8.96
C GLY A 90 2.37 -3.65 9.93
N LYS A 91 3.68 -3.85 10.11
CA LYS A 91 4.49 -3.03 11.02
C LYS A 91 5.59 -2.28 10.26
N VAL A 92 5.80 -1.03 10.63
CA VAL A 92 6.92 -0.19 10.19
C VAL A 92 8.05 -0.36 11.20
N GLY A 93 9.19 -0.87 10.77
CA GLY A 93 10.42 -0.86 11.52
C GLY A 93 11.38 0.21 11.00
N ASP A 94 12.52 0.39 11.66
CA ASP A 94 13.50 1.43 11.30
C ASP A 94 14.05 1.31 9.88
N LYS A 95 14.21 0.08 9.39
CA LYS A 95 14.83 -0.21 8.08
C LYS A 95 13.99 -1.11 7.18
N MET A 96 12.88 -1.63 7.67
CA MET A 96 12.04 -2.59 6.96
C MET A 96 10.58 -2.41 7.31
N LEU A 97 9.69 -2.77 6.41
CA LEU A 97 8.30 -3.07 6.72
C LEU A 97 8.14 -4.59 6.88
N SER A 98 7.25 -4.96 7.79
CA SER A 98 6.82 -6.35 8.00
C SER A 98 5.33 -6.43 7.73
N PRO A 99 4.89 -6.75 6.50
CA PRO A 99 3.48 -6.91 6.21
C PRO A 99 2.89 -8.09 6.99
N THR A 100 1.61 -8.03 7.28
CA THR A 100 0.83 -9.11 7.90
C THR A 100 -0.25 -9.62 6.97
N LEU A 101 -0.91 -8.70 6.25
CA LEU A 101 -1.99 -9.04 5.33
C LEU A 101 -1.99 -8.06 4.15
N TYR A 102 -2.18 -8.59 2.97
CA TYR A 102 -2.46 -7.86 1.74
C TYR A 102 -3.64 -8.50 1.04
N ASP A 103 -4.60 -7.68 0.63
CA ASP A 103 -5.72 -8.09 -0.19
C ASP A 103 -5.81 -7.16 -1.39
N SER A 104 -6.07 -7.72 -2.57
CA SER A 104 -6.39 -6.94 -3.76
C SER A 104 -7.54 -7.55 -4.54
N PHE A 105 -8.31 -6.67 -5.15
CA PHE A 105 -9.44 -7.01 -5.96
C PHE A 105 -9.37 -6.21 -7.26
N ASP A 106 -9.41 -6.92 -8.39
CA ASP A 106 -9.33 -6.36 -9.73
C ASP A 106 -10.60 -6.74 -10.51
N ILE A 107 -11.23 -5.75 -11.13
CA ILE A 107 -12.34 -5.96 -12.06
C ILE A 107 -11.96 -5.34 -13.41
N ASN A 108 -11.96 -6.16 -14.45
CA ASN A 108 -11.75 -5.67 -15.80
C ASN A 108 -13.08 -5.39 -16.54
N ARG A 109 -12.98 -4.77 -17.72
CA ARG A 109 -14.14 -4.40 -18.57
C ARG A 109 -15.12 -5.55 -18.86
N THR A 110 -14.63 -6.79 -18.91
CA THR A 110 -15.49 -7.97 -19.19
C THR A 110 -16.16 -8.50 -17.92
N GLY A 111 -16.01 -7.82 -16.78
CA GLY A 111 -16.51 -8.26 -15.49
C GLY A 111 -15.71 -9.43 -14.92
N LYS A 112 -14.57 -9.79 -15.52
CA LYS A 112 -13.66 -10.78 -14.92
C LYS A 112 -13.06 -10.18 -13.68
N LYS A 113 -13.15 -10.93 -12.60
CA LYS A 113 -12.63 -10.58 -11.28
C LYS A 113 -11.37 -11.38 -11.02
N GLN A 114 -10.43 -10.77 -10.32
CA GLN A 114 -9.28 -11.44 -9.74
C GLN A 114 -9.14 -10.96 -8.31
N GLU A 115 -9.20 -11.88 -7.38
CA GLU A 115 -8.93 -11.64 -5.97
C GLU A 115 -7.60 -12.26 -5.60
N VAL A 116 -6.79 -11.55 -4.82
CA VAL A 116 -5.50 -12.03 -4.32
C VAL A 116 -5.37 -11.64 -2.86
N SER A 117 -5.03 -12.60 -2.03
CA SER A 117 -4.67 -12.36 -0.62
C SER A 117 -3.31 -12.98 -0.31
N LEU A 118 -2.47 -12.22 0.38
CA LEU A 118 -1.18 -12.67 0.91
C LEU A 118 -1.20 -12.51 2.42
N THR A 119 -1.14 -13.63 3.15
CA THR A 119 -0.98 -13.64 4.61
C THR A 119 0.47 -13.94 4.95
N TYR A 120 1.10 -13.03 5.69
CA TYR A 120 2.50 -13.12 6.06
C TYR A 120 2.68 -13.71 7.46
N ASP A 121 3.60 -14.68 7.54
CA ASP A 121 4.15 -15.19 8.79
C ASP A 121 5.66 -15.04 8.67
N SER A 122 6.29 -14.42 9.67
CA SER A 122 7.71 -14.04 9.65
C SER A 122 8.69 -15.18 9.36
N ALA A 123 8.31 -16.43 9.61
CA ALA A 123 9.15 -17.61 9.42
C ALA A 123 8.99 -18.29 8.06
N ASN A 124 7.94 -18.02 7.30
CA ASN A 124 7.55 -18.75 6.10
C ASN A 124 7.30 -17.81 4.90
N PRO A 125 7.29 -18.34 3.67
CA PRO A 125 6.78 -17.57 2.55
C PRO A 125 5.31 -17.19 2.82
N PRO A 126 4.82 -16.05 2.27
CA PRO A 126 3.44 -15.67 2.45
C PRO A 126 2.50 -16.75 1.89
N ARG A 127 1.40 -16.98 2.58
CA ARG A 127 0.33 -17.85 2.07
C ARG A 127 -0.48 -17.09 1.05
N LEU A 128 -0.56 -17.65 -0.14
CA LEU A 128 -1.32 -17.08 -1.27
C LEU A 128 -2.71 -17.68 -1.33
N TYR A 129 -3.72 -16.82 -1.41
CA TYR A 129 -5.04 -17.13 -1.96
C TYR A 129 -5.20 -16.33 -3.26
N ALA A 130 -5.72 -16.95 -4.31
CA ALA A 130 -6.04 -16.29 -5.59
C ALA A 130 -7.28 -16.92 -6.20
N ASP A 131 -8.27 -16.09 -6.55
CA ASP A 131 -9.49 -16.51 -7.24
C ASP A 131 -9.77 -15.59 -8.45
N PRO A 132 -9.75 -16.15 -9.69
CA PRO A 132 -9.35 -17.52 -10.04
C PRO A 132 -7.87 -17.81 -9.78
N PRO A 133 -7.50 -19.09 -9.56
CA PRO A 133 -6.11 -19.48 -9.34
C PRO A 133 -5.21 -19.05 -10.51
N TYR A 134 -3.98 -18.64 -10.20
CA TYR A 134 -3.02 -18.26 -11.21
C TYR A 134 -2.54 -19.47 -12.04
N SER A 135 -2.51 -19.31 -13.36
CA SER A 135 -1.89 -20.29 -14.27
C SER A 135 -0.43 -19.87 -14.52
N THR A 136 0.48 -20.42 -13.71
CA THR A 136 1.92 -20.09 -13.74
C THR A 136 2.80 -21.32 -14.04
N THR A 137 2.20 -22.43 -14.48
CA THR A 137 2.90 -23.69 -14.72
C THR A 137 4.18 -23.52 -15.54
N GLY A 138 5.31 -23.90 -14.94
CA GLY A 138 6.63 -23.85 -15.53
C GLY A 138 7.39 -22.52 -15.37
N TYR A 139 6.81 -21.54 -14.64
CA TYR A 139 7.48 -20.29 -14.29
C TYR A 139 7.02 -19.74 -12.92
N GLU A 140 6.67 -20.63 -12.01
CA GLU A 140 6.28 -20.30 -10.64
C GLU A 140 7.43 -19.65 -9.87
N VAL A 141 7.08 -18.83 -8.90
CA VAL A 141 8.04 -18.30 -7.92
C VAL A 141 8.27 -19.38 -6.86
N LYS A 142 9.50 -19.79 -6.67
CA LYS A 142 9.84 -20.79 -5.66
C LYS A 142 9.59 -20.26 -4.24
N PRO A 143 9.23 -21.13 -3.28
CA PRO A 143 8.96 -20.69 -1.90
C PRO A 143 10.11 -19.91 -1.25
N GLU A 144 11.36 -20.27 -1.55
CA GLU A 144 12.55 -19.58 -1.04
C GLU A 144 12.64 -18.14 -1.54
N ASP A 145 12.19 -17.86 -2.79
CA ASP A 145 12.24 -16.54 -3.42
C ASP A 145 11.08 -15.64 -2.95
N GLN A 146 10.05 -16.20 -2.30
CA GLN A 146 8.92 -15.44 -1.75
C GLN A 146 9.20 -14.90 -0.35
N LYS A 147 10.24 -15.42 0.33
CA LYS A 147 10.59 -15.00 1.70
C LYS A 147 11.16 -13.59 1.72
N ALA A 148 10.95 -12.90 2.84
CA ALA A 148 11.43 -11.53 3.06
C ALA A 148 11.02 -10.55 1.95
N THR A 149 9.81 -10.73 1.41
CA THR A 149 9.22 -9.86 0.39
C THR A 149 8.11 -9.00 0.96
N LEU A 150 7.82 -7.92 0.28
CA LEU A 150 6.68 -7.04 0.49
C LEU A 150 5.61 -7.35 -0.56
N ASP A 151 4.34 -7.13 -0.23
CA ASP A 151 3.31 -6.99 -1.25
C ASP A 151 3.46 -5.64 -1.99
N PRO A 152 2.77 -5.43 -3.12
CA PRO A 152 2.89 -4.21 -3.91
C PRO A 152 2.59 -2.92 -3.12
N LEU A 153 1.55 -2.92 -2.27
CA LEU A 153 1.17 -1.74 -1.52
C LEU A 153 2.11 -1.49 -0.32
N SER A 154 2.57 -2.56 0.35
CA SER A 154 3.64 -2.45 1.35
C SER A 154 4.94 -1.92 0.75
N ALA A 155 5.26 -2.26 -0.50
CA ALA A 155 6.44 -1.71 -1.18
C ALA A 155 6.32 -0.20 -1.41
N VAL A 156 5.12 0.28 -1.78
CA VAL A 156 4.83 1.72 -1.86
C VAL A 156 4.98 2.36 -0.47
N MET A 157 4.40 1.77 0.57
CA MET A 157 4.52 2.25 1.95
C MET A 157 5.97 2.25 2.44
N PHE A 158 6.76 1.25 2.05
CA PHE A 158 8.19 1.18 2.38
C PHE A 158 8.97 2.39 1.82
N ILE A 159 8.69 2.75 0.56
CA ILE A 159 9.29 3.93 -0.08
C ILE A 159 8.78 5.21 0.56
N VAL A 160 7.46 5.37 0.64
CA VAL A 160 6.81 6.60 1.11
C VAL A 160 7.09 6.86 2.59
N SER A 161 7.21 5.83 3.41
CA SER A 161 7.56 5.98 4.82
C SER A 161 9.01 6.40 5.04
N GLY A 162 9.85 6.40 4.02
CA GLY A 162 11.28 6.65 4.16
C GLY A 162 12.05 5.52 4.86
N ALA A 163 11.39 4.40 5.16
CA ALA A 163 12.08 3.24 5.72
C ALA A 163 13.15 2.74 4.75
N GLY A 164 14.34 2.46 5.27
CA GLY A 164 15.46 1.98 4.45
C GLY A 164 16.19 3.04 3.60
N THR A 165 15.77 4.31 3.62
CA THR A 165 16.41 5.37 2.82
C THR A 165 17.69 5.93 3.46
N ALA A 166 18.01 5.57 4.71
CA ALA A 166 19.18 6.05 5.45
C ALA A 166 19.39 7.59 5.34
N GLY A 167 18.30 8.36 5.33
CA GLY A 167 18.34 9.84 5.20
C GLY A 167 18.58 10.37 3.78
N THR A 168 18.78 9.49 2.80
CA THR A 168 18.94 9.89 1.40
C THR A 168 17.72 9.42 0.61
N PRO A 169 16.82 10.32 0.15
CA PRO A 169 15.70 9.91 -0.66
C PRO A 169 16.17 9.14 -1.90
N CYS A 170 15.40 8.14 -2.30
CA CYS A 170 15.66 7.30 -3.47
C CYS A 170 16.88 6.36 -3.38
N THR A 171 17.35 6.03 -2.19
CA THR A 171 18.37 4.99 -2.04
C THR A 171 17.73 3.79 -1.36
N VAL A 172 16.91 3.06 -2.10
CA VAL A 172 16.11 1.96 -1.56
C VAL A 172 15.92 0.84 -2.58
N THR A 173 15.90 -0.40 -2.09
CA THR A 173 15.50 -1.59 -2.84
C THR A 173 14.36 -2.26 -2.10
N ALA A 174 13.19 -2.30 -2.73
CA ALA A 174 12.00 -2.99 -2.23
C ALA A 174 11.85 -4.36 -2.91
N PRO A 175 12.01 -5.48 -2.19
CA PRO A 175 11.75 -6.82 -2.70
C PRO A 175 10.24 -7.09 -2.70
N VAL A 176 9.64 -7.34 -3.87
CA VAL A 176 8.19 -7.47 -4.00
C VAL A 176 7.79 -8.86 -4.49
N PHE A 177 6.73 -9.40 -3.87
CA PHE A 177 5.98 -10.56 -4.35
C PHE A 177 4.49 -10.19 -4.40
N ASP A 178 3.89 -10.26 -5.59
CA ASP A 178 2.50 -9.87 -5.82
C ASP A 178 1.51 -11.06 -5.83
N GLY A 179 1.94 -12.21 -5.29
CA GLY A 179 1.21 -13.48 -5.35
C GLY A 179 1.50 -14.31 -6.60
N ARG A 180 2.10 -13.69 -7.63
CA ARG A 180 2.43 -14.36 -8.89
C ARG A 180 3.86 -14.11 -9.34
N ARG A 181 4.38 -12.90 -9.11
CA ARG A 181 5.67 -12.42 -9.64
C ARG A 181 6.56 -11.97 -8.51
N ARG A 182 7.84 -12.22 -8.69
CA ARG A 182 8.92 -11.75 -7.82
C ARG A 182 9.76 -10.73 -8.57
N TYR A 183 9.86 -9.52 -8.04
CA TYR A 183 10.64 -8.44 -8.63
C TYR A 183 11.19 -7.52 -7.55
N ASN A 184 12.20 -6.72 -7.89
CA ASN A 184 12.65 -5.62 -7.05
C ASN A 184 12.27 -4.28 -7.68
N ILE A 185 11.88 -3.33 -6.84
CA ILE A 185 11.84 -1.91 -7.17
C ILE A 185 13.10 -1.30 -6.59
N GLU A 186 14.03 -0.92 -7.45
CA GLU A 186 15.31 -0.33 -7.06
C GLU A 186 15.29 1.15 -7.40
N MET A 187 15.51 2.02 -6.42
CA MET A 187 15.57 3.46 -6.62
C MET A 187 16.98 3.98 -6.35
N ARG A 188 17.43 4.90 -7.19
CA ARG A 188 18.68 5.62 -6.98
C ARG A 188 18.50 7.11 -7.24
N LYS A 189 19.08 7.95 -6.40
CA LYS A 189 19.15 9.39 -6.62
C LYS A 189 20.10 9.70 -7.78
N VAL A 190 19.68 10.57 -8.68
CA VAL A 190 20.52 11.09 -9.77
C VAL A 190 21.11 12.43 -9.38
N LYS A 191 20.29 13.40 -9.02
CA LYS A 191 20.67 14.76 -8.62
C LYS A 191 19.52 15.48 -7.94
N ASP A 192 19.82 16.61 -7.32
CA ASP A 192 18.80 17.58 -6.91
C ASP A 192 18.49 18.53 -8.08
N ILE A 193 17.23 18.92 -8.18
CA ILE A 193 16.70 19.81 -9.22
C ILE A 193 15.67 20.77 -8.62
N GLU A 194 15.49 21.92 -9.26
CA GLU A 194 14.34 22.78 -9.01
C GLU A 194 13.20 22.37 -9.92
N ILE A 195 12.01 22.23 -9.38
CA ILE A 195 10.80 21.89 -10.13
C ILE A 195 9.67 22.86 -9.81
N LYS A 196 8.77 23.00 -10.78
CA LYS A 196 7.47 23.65 -10.60
C LYS A 196 6.43 22.79 -11.30
N MET A 197 5.46 22.30 -10.53
CA MET A 197 4.37 21.50 -11.10
C MET A 197 3.31 22.43 -11.70
N ASP A 198 2.81 22.07 -12.88
CA ASP A 198 1.81 22.87 -13.62
C ASP A 198 0.47 22.99 -12.87
N ASN A 199 0.14 21.98 -12.06
CA ASN A 199 -1.07 21.99 -11.22
C ASN A 199 -0.91 22.79 -9.91
N GLY A 200 0.24 23.40 -9.68
CA GLY A 200 0.51 24.22 -8.50
C GLY A 200 0.70 23.44 -7.19
N LEU A 201 0.73 22.11 -7.22
CA LEU A 201 0.87 21.30 -6.01
C LEU A 201 2.22 21.52 -5.32
N TYR A 202 3.28 21.75 -6.11
CA TYR A 202 4.63 21.92 -5.59
C TYR A 202 5.49 22.82 -6.48
N ALA A 203 6.31 23.66 -5.85
CA ALA A 203 7.42 24.38 -6.48
C ALA A 203 8.58 24.43 -5.49
N GLY A 204 9.79 24.07 -5.92
CA GLY A 204 11.00 24.09 -5.11
C GLY A 204 11.93 22.93 -5.43
N ARG A 205 12.84 22.65 -4.49
CA ARG A 205 13.86 21.61 -4.64
C ARG A 205 13.29 20.20 -4.52
N ALA A 206 13.65 19.33 -5.46
CA ALA A 206 13.28 17.92 -5.47
C ALA A 206 14.48 17.05 -5.86
N ALA A 207 14.47 15.78 -5.45
CA ALA A 207 15.39 14.79 -5.95
C ALA A 207 14.86 14.21 -7.26
N LEU A 208 15.68 14.24 -8.31
CA LEU A 208 15.48 13.42 -9.50
C LEU A 208 16.00 12.03 -9.20
N CYS A 209 15.13 11.03 -9.27
CA CYS A 209 15.43 9.63 -8.99
C CYS A 209 15.18 8.77 -10.21
N GLN A 210 15.94 7.71 -10.35
CA GLN A 210 15.69 6.64 -11.30
C GLN A 210 15.19 5.40 -10.55
N ILE A 211 14.20 4.76 -11.15
CA ILE A 211 13.56 3.54 -10.65
C ILE A 211 13.79 2.46 -11.69
N LYS A 212 14.32 1.32 -11.24
CA LYS A 212 14.47 0.11 -12.02
C LYS A 212 13.49 -0.94 -11.53
N TYR A 213 12.68 -1.45 -12.45
CA TYR A 213 11.82 -2.60 -12.22
C TYR A 213 12.58 -3.86 -12.62
N ASN A 214 13.15 -4.55 -11.63
CA ASN A 214 14.01 -5.72 -11.85
C ASN A 214 13.20 -7.00 -11.69
N GLN A 215 12.85 -7.64 -12.81
CA GLN A 215 12.06 -8.87 -12.88
C GLN A 215 12.93 -10.09 -12.52
N LEU A 216 12.52 -10.90 -11.55
CA LEU A 216 13.32 -12.02 -11.03
C LEU A 216 12.68 -13.37 -11.33
N ALA A 217 11.41 -13.60 -10.98
CA ALA A 217 10.71 -14.87 -11.15
C ALA A 217 9.21 -14.66 -11.35
N GLY A 218 8.47 -15.69 -11.78
CA GLY A 218 7.02 -15.61 -12.01
C GLY A 218 6.63 -14.98 -13.34
N PHE A 219 7.58 -14.78 -14.23
CA PHE A 219 7.37 -14.21 -15.56
C PHE A 219 7.57 -15.29 -16.65
N LYS A 220 6.80 -15.18 -17.72
CA LYS A 220 7.05 -16.05 -18.88
C LYS A 220 8.49 -15.87 -19.37
N PRO A 221 9.20 -16.95 -19.78
CA PRO A 221 10.62 -16.86 -20.18
C PRO A 221 10.91 -15.79 -21.24
N ARG A 222 9.99 -15.57 -22.18
CA ARG A 222 10.10 -14.51 -23.21
C ARG A 222 10.13 -13.09 -22.60
N VAL A 223 9.43 -12.89 -21.48
CA VAL A 223 9.36 -11.59 -20.79
C VAL A 223 10.67 -11.33 -20.04
N LEU A 224 11.20 -12.35 -19.37
CA LEU A 224 12.51 -12.25 -18.69
C LEU A 224 13.65 -11.95 -19.66
N LYS A 225 13.62 -12.56 -20.87
CA LYS A 225 14.60 -12.27 -21.92
C LYS A 225 14.51 -10.83 -22.44
N ALA A 226 13.32 -10.21 -22.40
CA ALA A 226 13.09 -8.82 -22.82
C ALA A 226 13.34 -7.80 -21.69
N ASN A 227 13.75 -8.23 -20.53
CA ASN A 227 13.94 -7.34 -19.35
C ASN A 227 14.98 -6.23 -19.61
N GLU A 228 15.96 -6.48 -20.49
CA GLU A 228 16.97 -5.50 -20.87
C GLU A 228 16.36 -4.26 -21.58
N SER A 229 15.16 -4.39 -22.14
CA SER A 229 14.44 -3.33 -22.86
C SER A 229 13.41 -2.58 -21.99
N PHE A 230 13.33 -2.89 -20.69
CA PHE A 230 12.38 -2.18 -19.82
C PHE A 230 12.78 -0.69 -19.70
N PRO A 231 11.88 0.26 -19.94
CA PRO A 231 12.24 1.67 -19.96
C PRO A 231 12.71 2.13 -18.58
N THR A 232 13.66 3.06 -18.57
CA THR A 232 14.06 3.72 -17.34
C THR A 232 12.89 4.57 -16.83
N ILE A 233 12.49 4.32 -15.59
CA ILE A 233 11.47 5.09 -14.91
C ILE A 233 12.16 6.20 -14.12
N ASN A 234 11.66 7.41 -14.23
CA ASN A 234 12.16 8.56 -13.51
C ASN A 234 11.11 9.04 -12.50
N ALA A 235 11.54 9.68 -11.42
CA ALA A 235 10.63 10.28 -10.44
C ALA A 235 11.17 11.61 -9.91
N TRP A 236 10.27 12.55 -9.67
CA TRP A 236 10.51 13.69 -8.80
C TRP A 236 10.08 13.32 -7.39
N VAL A 237 10.99 13.37 -6.46
CA VAL A 237 10.77 12.95 -5.08
C VAL A 237 11.08 14.11 -4.13
N VAL A 238 10.15 14.37 -3.22
CA VAL A 238 10.26 15.42 -2.21
C VAL A 238 10.05 14.79 -0.82
N THR A 239 10.78 15.30 0.16
CA THR A 239 10.69 14.89 1.54
C THR A 239 9.81 15.86 2.32
N TYR A 240 8.83 15.33 3.04
CA TYR A 240 7.91 16.12 3.86
C TYR A 240 7.94 15.65 5.31
N PRO A 241 8.14 16.55 6.27
CA PRO A 241 8.11 16.19 7.68
C PRO A 241 6.70 15.79 8.11
N SER A 242 6.62 14.79 9.01
CA SER A 242 5.42 14.48 9.77
C SER A 242 5.69 14.73 11.24
N ALA A 243 4.98 15.69 11.80
CA ALA A 243 5.07 16.00 13.24
C ALA A 243 4.56 14.84 14.12
N THR A 244 3.56 14.11 13.62
CA THR A 244 2.92 13.01 14.35
C THR A 244 3.79 11.75 14.36
N ARG A 245 4.51 11.49 13.27
CA ARG A 245 5.30 10.28 13.10
C ARG A 245 6.73 10.42 13.62
N GLY A 246 7.24 11.64 13.69
CA GLY A 246 8.63 11.92 14.06
C GLY A 246 9.66 11.52 13.00
N SER A 247 9.21 11.19 11.78
CA SER A 247 10.06 10.90 10.62
C SER A 247 9.40 11.40 9.33
N ASP A 248 10.21 11.67 8.33
CA ASP A 248 9.76 12.26 7.09
C ASP A 248 9.06 11.24 6.16
N TYR A 249 8.12 11.74 5.38
CA TYR A 249 7.59 11.03 4.22
C TYR A 249 8.42 11.35 2.97
N VAL A 250 8.71 10.34 2.17
CA VAL A 250 9.42 10.45 0.89
C VAL A 250 8.40 10.27 -0.24
N VAL A 251 8.00 11.38 -0.86
CA VAL A 251 6.81 11.42 -1.72
C VAL A 251 7.20 11.58 -3.19
N PRO A 252 6.84 10.62 -4.06
CA PRO A 252 6.98 10.77 -5.50
C PRO A 252 5.86 11.67 -6.03
N LEU A 253 6.19 12.90 -6.41
CA LEU A 253 5.22 13.86 -6.98
C LEU A 253 4.91 13.60 -8.45
N ARG A 254 5.87 13.05 -9.17
CA ARG A 254 5.72 12.63 -10.57
C ARG A 254 6.61 11.42 -10.82
N VAL A 255 6.04 10.42 -11.48
CA VAL A 255 6.76 9.24 -11.98
C VAL A 255 6.51 9.13 -13.46
N TRP A 256 7.54 8.90 -14.28
CA TRP A 256 7.36 8.80 -15.73
C TRP A 256 8.40 7.91 -16.40
N ALA A 257 8.03 7.38 -17.56
CA ALA A 257 8.90 6.62 -18.43
C ALA A 257 8.60 6.92 -19.90
N ASP A 258 9.63 6.99 -20.72
CA ASP A 258 9.49 6.99 -22.16
C ASP A 258 9.26 5.56 -22.65
N THR A 259 8.18 5.36 -23.35
CA THR A 259 7.79 4.06 -23.89
C THR A 259 7.65 4.13 -25.41
N PRO A 260 7.65 2.98 -26.12
CA PRO A 260 7.36 2.97 -27.55
C PRO A 260 6.00 3.59 -27.93
N TYR A 261 5.09 3.72 -26.97
CA TYR A 261 3.76 4.31 -27.14
C TYR A 261 3.69 5.78 -26.67
N GLY A 262 4.84 6.39 -26.40
CA GLY A 262 4.97 7.76 -25.90
C GLY A 262 5.25 7.83 -24.38
N LEU A 263 5.26 9.05 -23.87
CA LEU A 263 5.50 9.32 -22.46
C LEU A 263 4.31 8.83 -21.62
N VAL A 264 4.57 7.91 -20.71
CA VAL A 264 3.64 7.50 -19.65
C VAL A 264 4.05 8.20 -18.36
N SER A 265 3.11 8.83 -17.68
CA SER A 265 3.39 9.52 -16.41
C SER A 265 2.24 9.39 -15.41
N VAL A 266 2.61 9.36 -14.14
CA VAL A 266 1.72 9.40 -12.98
C VAL A 266 2.07 10.68 -12.22
N VAL A 267 1.10 11.57 -12.03
CA VAL A 267 1.32 12.91 -11.49
C VAL A 267 0.42 13.12 -10.28
N ALA A 268 1.00 13.53 -9.16
CA ALA A 268 0.26 13.88 -7.96
C ALA A 268 -0.59 15.14 -8.18
N ASN A 269 -1.86 15.06 -7.79
CA ASN A 269 -2.81 16.18 -7.86
C ASN A 269 -3.16 16.71 -6.49
N SER A 270 -3.10 15.87 -5.48
CA SER A 270 -3.38 16.19 -4.09
C SER A 270 -2.46 15.41 -3.17
N LEU A 271 -2.03 16.06 -2.11
CA LEU A 271 -1.23 15.47 -1.05
C LEU A 271 -1.69 16.06 0.29
N LYS A 272 -1.99 15.20 1.25
CA LYS A 272 -2.23 15.60 2.64
C LYS A 272 -1.40 14.73 3.57
N ILE A 273 -0.75 15.36 4.52
CA ILE A 273 -0.02 14.71 5.61
C ILE A 273 -0.61 15.23 6.91
N ASP A 274 -1.06 14.33 7.76
CA ASP A 274 -1.71 14.65 9.05
C ASP A 274 -2.91 15.63 8.89
N GLY A 275 -3.66 15.46 7.76
CA GLY A 275 -4.83 16.26 7.44
C GLY A 275 -4.54 17.63 6.82
N GLN A 276 -3.28 17.99 6.65
CA GLN A 276 -2.85 19.29 6.11
C GLN A 276 -2.17 19.13 4.75
N ASN A 277 -2.27 20.15 3.90
CA ASN A 277 -1.45 20.25 2.72
C ASN A 277 0.00 20.54 3.18
N PRO A 278 0.95 19.63 2.97
CA PRO A 278 2.28 19.81 3.49
C PRO A 278 2.99 20.94 2.76
N LYS A 279 3.71 21.77 3.52
CA LYS A 279 4.67 22.71 2.96
C LYS A 279 5.99 21.96 2.80
N ALA A 280 6.62 22.11 1.65
CA ALA A 280 7.98 21.64 1.45
C ALA A 280 8.96 22.46 2.30
N ASN A 281 9.98 21.79 2.80
CA ASN A 281 11.12 22.44 3.47
C ASN A 281 12.04 23.10 2.46
#